data_0302898f9e6f8c72f1e74f049ca494f9
#
_entry.id   0302898f9e6f8c72f1e74f049ca494f9
#
_cell.length_a   1.000
_cell.length_b   1.000
_cell.length_c   1.000
_cell.angle_alpha   90.00
_cell.angle_beta   90.00
_cell.angle_gamma   90.00
#
_symmetry.space_group_name_H-M   'P 1'
#
loop_
_entity.id
_entity.type
_entity.pdbx_description
1 polymer ?
#
loop_
_entity_poly.entity_id
_entity_poly.type
_entity_poly.pdbx_seq_one_letter_code
_entity_poly.pdbx_strand_id
1 'polypeptide(L)'
;NLLPVVALIFFVLGSIYGGYATPTEAATIGVIGALILAWSSKSLNFKSFMDSLMGAVKTSCMINFIIVGAAFLSVAMGYTGIPKQLGQIVNDFELSQLSLLAILTILYIFLGCFLEGTSMMVLTASVVLPMVQTAGIDLIWFGIFTVIVVEMAQITPPVGFNLFVLQGMTGRDILKVTKAALPFFFLMLLSIVIIVIFPQIVTAPVNYMIQ
;
A
#
# COMPACT_ATOMS: atom_id res chain seq x y z
N ASN A 1 24.66 -11.19 -5.96
CA ASN A 1 24.63 -11.34 -4.48
C ASN A 1 23.46 -10.53 -3.92
N LEU A 2 22.45 -11.20 -3.35
CA LEU A 2 21.30 -10.53 -2.69
C LEU A 2 21.65 -10.04 -1.28
N LEU A 3 22.71 -10.56 -0.68
CA LEU A 3 23.08 -10.29 0.71
C LEU A 3 23.22 -8.78 1.05
N PRO A 4 23.89 -7.94 0.24
CA PRO A 4 24.01 -6.52 0.56
C PRO A 4 22.67 -5.78 0.54
N VAL A 5 21.76 -6.17 -0.38
CA VAL A 5 20.41 -5.57 -0.47
C VAL A 5 19.56 -5.97 0.73
N VAL A 6 19.63 -7.25 1.12
CA VAL A 6 18.93 -7.76 2.31
C VAL A 6 19.45 -7.06 3.57
N ALA A 7 20.79 -6.93 3.70
CA ALA A 7 21.40 -6.21 4.82
C ALA A 7 20.94 -4.74 4.88
N LEU A 8 20.86 -4.06 3.73
CA LEU A 8 20.35 -2.68 3.66
C LEU A 8 18.91 -2.59 4.14
N ILE A 9 18.04 -3.51 3.70
CA ILE A 9 16.63 -3.56 4.13
C ILE A 9 16.55 -3.77 5.66
N PHE A 10 17.30 -4.72 6.19
CA PHE A 10 17.35 -4.95 7.64
C PHE A 10 17.84 -3.73 8.42
N PHE A 11 18.83 -3.01 7.89
CA PHE A 11 19.37 -1.81 8.54
C PHE A 11 18.34 -0.67 8.54
N VAL A 12 17.67 -0.44 7.43
CA VAL A 12 16.62 0.59 7.31
C VAL A 12 15.42 0.27 8.20
N LEU A 13 14.86 -0.94 8.09
CA LEU A 13 13.72 -1.34 8.91
C LEU A 13 14.11 -1.44 10.40
N GLY A 14 15.29 -1.97 10.70
CA GLY A 14 15.80 -2.07 12.06
C GLY A 14 15.99 -0.71 12.73
N SER A 15 16.35 0.34 11.97
CA SER A 15 16.44 1.70 12.49
C SER A 15 15.08 2.28 12.88
N ILE A 16 14.02 1.94 12.12
CA ILE A 16 12.64 2.36 12.44
C ILE A 16 12.12 1.60 13.65
N TYR A 17 12.19 0.27 13.63
CA TYR A 17 11.65 -0.57 14.72
C TYR A 17 12.45 -0.42 16.03
N GLY A 18 13.74 -0.08 15.94
CA GLY A 18 14.56 0.25 17.09
C GLY A 18 14.33 1.66 17.65
N GLY A 19 13.46 2.46 17.02
CA GLY A 19 13.18 3.83 17.44
C GLY A 19 14.32 4.83 17.19
N TYR A 20 15.33 4.44 16.41
CA TYR A 20 16.48 5.30 16.11
C TYR A 20 16.22 6.32 15.01
N ALA A 21 15.27 6.04 14.13
CA ALA A 21 14.96 6.91 12.99
C ALA A 21 13.46 6.87 12.68
N THR A 22 12.92 8.02 12.31
CA THR A 22 11.61 8.12 11.69
C THR A 22 11.63 7.49 10.29
N PRO A 23 10.48 7.10 9.71
CA PRO A 23 10.44 6.56 8.34
C PRO A 23 11.13 7.45 7.30
N THR A 24 11.02 8.78 7.44
CA THR A 24 11.65 9.76 6.53
C THR A 24 13.18 9.78 6.68
N GLU A 25 13.67 9.73 7.92
CA GLU A 25 15.11 9.64 8.20
C GLU A 25 15.69 8.30 7.74
N ALA A 26 14.99 7.21 7.99
CA ALA A 26 15.37 5.88 7.53
C ALA A 26 15.43 5.79 5.98
N ALA A 27 14.55 6.49 5.27
CA ALA A 27 14.62 6.60 3.82
C ALA A 27 15.94 7.26 3.37
N THR A 28 16.40 8.31 4.08
CA THR A 28 17.69 8.95 3.81
C THR A 28 18.86 7.98 4.02
N ILE A 29 18.82 7.21 5.11
CA ILE A 29 19.81 6.15 5.38
C ILE A 29 19.81 5.13 4.23
N GLY A 30 18.61 4.74 3.76
CA GLY A 30 18.44 3.83 2.62
C GLY A 30 19.07 4.37 1.34
N VAL A 31 18.89 5.65 1.02
CA VAL A 31 19.50 6.30 -0.15
C VAL A 31 21.02 6.30 -0.06
N ILE A 32 21.57 6.70 1.09
CA ILE A 32 23.02 6.71 1.33
C ILE A 32 23.58 5.28 1.19
N GLY A 33 22.95 4.29 1.82
CA GLY A 33 23.34 2.89 1.74
C GLY A 33 23.31 2.35 0.31
N ALA A 34 22.27 2.66 -0.47
CA ALA A 34 22.17 2.28 -1.87
C ALA A 34 23.27 2.90 -2.73
N LEU A 35 23.62 4.18 -2.49
CA LEU A 35 24.73 4.85 -3.19
C LEU A 35 26.08 4.20 -2.85
N ILE A 36 26.32 3.85 -1.58
CA ILE A 36 27.54 3.14 -1.15
C ILE A 36 27.63 1.77 -1.83
N LEU A 37 26.53 1.03 -1.88
CA LEU A 37 26.48 -0.28 -2.55
C LEU A 37 26.71 -0.16 -4.06
N ALA A 38 26.10 0.82 -4.70
CA ALA A 38 26.30 1.08 -6.13
C ALA A 38 27.74 1.49 -6.44
N TRP A 39 28.38 2.26 -5.56
CA TRP A 39 29.78 2.64 -5.69
C TRP A 39 30.72 1.43 -5.49
N SER A 40 30.50 0.65 -4.44
CA SER A 40 31.32 -0.54 -4.15
C SER A 40 31.23 -1.60 -5.24
N SER A 41 30.05 -1.74 -5.90
CA SER A 41 29.85 -2.64 -7.03
C SER A 41 30.30 -2.05 -8.37
N LYS A 42 30.88 -0.85 -8.38
CA LYS A 42 31.34 -0.12 -9.59
C LYS A 42 30.23 0.12 -10.62
N SER A 43 28.97 0.08 -10.20
CA SER A 43 27.80 0.33 -11.06
C SER A 43 27.40 1.82 -11.06
N LEU A 44 27.90 2.60 -10.10
CA LEU A 44 27.60 4.03 -10.00
C LEU A 44 28.43 4.81 -11.02
N ASN A 45 27.77 5.35 -12.02
CA ASN A 45 28.30 6.32 -12.96
C ASN A 45 27.31 7.49 -13.09
N PHE A 46 27.77 8.60 -13.70
CA PHE A 46 26.95 9.80 -13.82
C PHE A 46 25.61 9.56 -14.53
N LYS A 47 25.60 8.70 -15.56
CA LYS A 47 24.41 8.32 -16.28
C LYS A 47 23.44 7.54 -15.38
N SER A 48 23.89 6.48 -14.70
CA SER A 48 23.03 5.68 -13.83
C SER A 48 22.49 6.48 -12.65
N PHE A 49 23.31 7.40 -12.10
CA PHE A 49 22.86 8.33 -11.07
C PHE A 49 21.76 9.26 -11.58
N MET A 50 21.96 9.88 -12.76
CA MET A 50 20.99 10.79 -13.35
C MET A 50 19.69 10.08 -13.74
N ASP A 51 19.78 8.85 -14.27
CA ASP A 51 18.61 8.03 -14.60
C ASP A 51 17.81 7.67 -13.34
N SER A 52 18.49 7.30 -12.25
CA SER A 52 17.87 7.02 -10.96
C SER A 52 17.22 8.27 -10.35
N LEU A 53 17.91 9.40 -10.40
CA LEU A 53 17.39 10.70 -9.93
C LEU A 53 16.15 11.11 -10.72
N MET A 54 16.19 10.99 -12.04
CA MET A 54 15.06 11.31 -12.91
C MET A 54 13.87 10.38 -12.64
N GLY A 55 14.12 9.09 -12.41
CA GLY A 55 13.11 8.14 -11.99
C GLY A 55 12.45 8.54 -10.67
N ALA A 56 13.25 8.87 -9.66
CA ALA A 56 12.77 9.32 -8.36
C ALA A 56 11.92 10.60 -8.48
N VAL A 57 12.39 11.60 -9.25
CA VAL A 57 11.66 12.85 -9.47
C VAL A 57 10.32 12.59 -10.15
N LYS A 58 10.29 11.79 -11.22
CA LYS A 58 9.04 11.45 -11.93
C LYS A 58 8.03 10.79 -10.99
N THR A 59 8.47 9.79 -10.23
CA THR A 59 7.59 9.07 -9.28
C THR A 59 7.10 10.02 -8.17
N SER A 60 7.98 10.83 -7.60
CA SER A 60 7.60 11.80 -6.55
C SER A 60 6.62 12.84 -7.07
N CYS A 61 6.84 13.40 -8.28
CA CYS A 61 5.92 14.35 -8.90
C CYS A 61 4.55 13.71 -9.17
N MET A 62 4.52 12.47 -9.66
CA MET A 62 3.28 11.73 -9.89
C MET A 62 2.50 11.56 -8.58
N ILE A 63 3.15 11.06 -7.53
CA ILE A 63 2.51 10.85 -6.22
C ILE A 63 2.01 12.17 -5.64
N ASN A 64 2.81 13.24 -5.66
CA ASN A 64 2.39 14.54 -5.16
C ASN A 64 1.18 15.08 -5.93
N PHE A 65 1.15 14.93 -7.27
CA PHE A 65 0.02 15.37 -8.07
C PHE A 65 -1.28 14.60 -7.70
N ILE A 66 -1.19 13.29 -7.47
CA ILE A 66 -2.31 12.47 -7.01
C ILE A 66 -2.79 12.94 -5.63
N ILE A 67 -1.87 13.18 -4.68
CA ILE A 67 -2.20 13.68 -3.34
C ILE A 67 -2.92 15.02 -3.40
N VAL A 68 -2.45 15.96 -4.22
CA VAL A 68 -3.10 17.26 -4.40
C VAL A 68 -4.51 17.09 -4.98
N GLY A 69 -4.68 16.23 -6.00
CA GLY A 69 -5.99 15.93 -6.57
C GLY A 69 -6.94 15.28 -5.55
N ALA A 70 -6.44 14.36 -4.75
CA ALA A 70 -7.22 13.70 -3.70
C ALA A 70 -7.58 14.65 -2.55
N ALA A 71 -6.66 15.55 -2.17
CA ALA A 71 -6.96 16.58 -1.18
C ALA A 71 -8.06 17.54 -1.67
N PHE A 72 -7.99 17.96 -2.93
CA PHE A 72 -9.06 18.75 -3.56
C PHE A 72 -10.39 18.00 -3.55
N LEU A 73 -10.39 16.73 -3.94
CA LEU A 73 -11.59 15.88 -3.91
C LEU A 73 -12.14 15.75 -2.50
N SER A 74 -11.30 15.52 -1.49
CA SER A 74 -11.71 15.45 -0.08
C SER A 74 -12.44 16.71 0.38
N VAL A 75 -11.91 17.88 0.04
CA VAL A 75 -12.53 19.16 0.37
C VAL A 75 -13.87 19.31 -0.35
N ALA A 76 -13.90 19.02 -1.66
CA ALA A 76 -15.13 19.07 -2.45
C ALA A 76 -16.20 18.10 -1.91
N MET A 77 -15.83 16.86 -1.58
CA MET A 77 -16.71 15.86 -0.98
C MET A 77 -17.23 16.31 0.39
N GLY A 78 -16.42 16.98 1.20
CA GLY A 78 -16.84 17.55 2.48
C GLY A 78 -18.00 18.55 2.31
N TYR A 79 -17.94 19.42 1.30
CA TYR A 79 -19.00 20.39 1.02
C TYR A 79 -20.30 19.73 0.49
N THR A 80 -20.21 18.61 -0.22
CA THR A 80 -21.37 17.89 -0.72
C THR A 80 -22.11 17.08 0.35
N GLY A 81 -21.47 16.81 1.48
CA GLY A 81 -22.00 15.96 2.54
C GLY A 81 -22.07 14.46 2.17
N ILE A 82 -21.54 14.05 1.02
CA ILE A 82 -21.54 12.66 0.57
C ILE A 82 -20.90 11.71 1.60
N PRO A 83 -19.72 12.03 2.21
CA PRO A 83 -19.12 11.13 3.21
C PRO A 83 -20.04 10.88 4.41
N LYS A 84 -20.78 11.91 4.85
CA LYS A 84 -21.76 11.78 5.93
C LYS A 84 -22.94 10.88 5.52
N GLN A 85 -23.46 11.04 4.30
CA GLN A 85 -24.53 10.19 3.79
C GLN A 85 -24.08 8.73 3.66
N LEU A 86 -22.87 8.49 3.19
CA LEU A 86 -22.31 7.14 3.12
C LEU A 86 -22.10 6.51 4.51
N GLY A 87 -21.70 7.31 5.51
CA GLY A 87 -21.69 6.87 6.91
C GLY A 87 -23.10 6.53 7.43
N GLN A 88 -24.12 7.29 7.04
CA GLN A 88 -25.52 6.99 7.38
C GLN A 88 -25.98 5.68 6.74
N ILE A 89 -25.62 5.40 5.50
CA ILE A 89 -25.92 4.13 4.84
C ILE A 89 -25.39 2.94 5.66
N VAL A 90 -24.18 3.05 6.24
CA VAL A 90 -23.62 2.00 7.10
C VAL A 90 -24.55 1.73 8.31
N ASN A 91 -25.11 2.80 8.91
CA ASN A 91 -26.04 2.68 10.03
C ASN A 91 -27.43 2.21 9.60
N ASP A 92 -27.97 2.77 8.52
CA ASP A 92 -29.34 2.47 8.05
C ASP A 92 -29.48 1.01 7.60
N PHE A 93 -28.44 0.45 7.02
CA PHE A 93 -28.38 -0.96 6.64
C PHE A 93 -27.86 -1.87 7.76
N GLU A 94 -27.60 -1.33 8.96
CA GLU A 94 -27.03 -2.07 10.10
C GLU A 94 -25.83 -2.94 9.68
N LEU A 95 -24.96 -2.38 8.81
CA LEU A 95 -23.84 -3.13 8.29
C LEU A 95 -22.90 -3.51 9.43
N SER A 96 -22.73 -4.82 9.63
CA SER A 96 -21.71 -5.30 10.54
C SER A 96 -20.31 -4.92 10.05
N GLN A 97 -19.34 -4.84 10.95
CA GLN A 97 -17.94 -4.59 10.58
C GLN A 97 -17.46 -5.58 9.50
N LEU A 98 -17.84 -6.86 9.62
CA LEU A 98 -17.48 -7.89 8.64
C LEU A 98 -18.11 -7.64 7.27
N SER A 99 -19.39 -7.22 7.22
CA SER A 99 -20.07 -6.91 5.97
C SER A 99 -19.42 -5.71 5.28
N LEU A 100 -19.10 -4.66 6.03
CA LEU A 100 -18.40 -3.49 5.51
C LEU A 100 -17.03 -3.87 4.95
N LEU A 101 -16.22 -4.63 5.69
CA LEU A 101 -14.90 -5.09 5.24
C LEU A 101 -14.99 -5.96 3.99
N ALA A 102 -15.99 -6.83 3.89
CA ALA A 102 -16.22 -7.65 2.69
C ALA A 102 -16.56 -6.80 1.48
N ILE A 103 -17.45 -5.81 1.63
CA ILE A 103 -17.81 -4.87 0.57
C ILE A 103 -16.60 -4.05 0.11
N LEU A 104 -15.82 -3.53 1.06
CA LEU A 104 -14.59 -2.78 0.75
C LEU A 104 -13.55 -3.67 0.07
N THR A 105 -13.41 -4.92 0.48
CA THR A 105 -12.51 -5.89 -0.18
C THR A 105 -12.89 -6.07 -1.65
N ILE A 106 -14.17 -6.29 -1.95
CA ILE A 106 -14.66 -6.44 -3.33
C ILE A 106 -14.43 -5.15 -4.13
N LEU A 107 -14.73 -4.00 -3.53
CA LEU A 107 -14.50 -2.69 -4.15
C LEU A 107 -13.02 -2.48 -4.49
N TYR A 108 -12.11 -2.74 -3.55
CA TYR A 108 -10.68 -2.60 -3.77
C TYR A 108 -10.13 -3.58 -4.80
N ILE A 109 -10.60 -4.83 -4.82
CA ILE A 109 -10.24 -5.80 -5.87
C ILE A 109 -10.67 -5.27 -7.24
N PHE A 110 -11.87 -4.73 -7.36
CA PHE A 110 -12.35 -4.15 -8.61
C PHE A 110 -11.53 -2.93 -9.03
N LEU A 111 -11.29 -1.99 -8.13
CA LEU A 111 -10.49 -0.79 -8.40
C LEU A 111 -9.03 -1.12 -8.74
N GLY A 112 -8.44 -2.11 -8.07
CA GLY A 112 -7.06 -2.53 -8.28
C GLY A 112 -6.82 -3.20 -9.64
N CYS A 113 -7.90 -3.58 -10.34
CA CYS A 113 -7.78 -3.96 -11.74
C CYS A 113 -7.37 -2.78 -12.64
N PHE A 114 -7.60 -1.54 -12.24
CA PHE A 114 -7.43 -0.36 -13.07
C PHE A 114 -6.48 0.69 -12.49
N LEU A 115 -6.37 0.73 -11.17
CA LEU A 115 -5.62 1.75 -10.45
C LEU A 115 -4.37 1.15 -9.79
N GLU A 116 -3.33 1.94 -9.73
CA GLU A 116 -2.16 1.66 -8.92
C GLU A 116 -2.50 1.83 -7.43
N GLY A 117 -1.83 1.04 -6.56
CA GLY A 117 -2.22 0.90 -5.16
C GLY A 117 -2.20 2.20 -4.35
N THR A 118 -1.15 3.00 -4.49
CA THR A 118 -1.05 4.28 -3.77
C THR A 118 -2.15 5.23 -4.20
N SER A 119 -2.40 5.33 -5.50
CA SER A 119 -3.48 6.14 -6.07
C SER A 119 -4.84 5.71 -5.55
N MET A 120 -5.09 4.40 -5.52
CA MET A 120 -6.34 3.82 -5.05
C MET A 120 -6.60 4.16 -3.58
N MET A 121 -5.61 3.97 -2.70
CA MET A 121 -5.73 4.29 -1.28
C MET A 121 -6.03 5.77 -1.05
N VAL A 122 -5.29 6.66 -1.70
CA VAL A 122 -5.42 8.11 -1.51
C VAL A 122 -6.77 8.62 -2.03
N LEU A 123 -7.21 8.15 -3.22
CA LEU A 123 -8.48 8.56 -3.81
C LEU A 123 -9.70 8.09 -2.99
N THR A 124 -9.65 6.88 -2.43
CA THR A 124 -10.78 6.33 -1.68
C THR A 124 -10.82 6.78 -0.22
N ALA A 125 -9.70 7.23 0.35
CA ALA A 125 -9.59 7.59 1.76
C ALA A 125 -10.67 8.59 2.22
N SER A 126 -10.96 9.61 1.42
CA SER A 126 -11.96 10.64 1.74
C SER A 126 -13.40 10.09 1.92
N VAL A 127 -13.68 8.97 1.28
CA VAL A 127 -15.00 8.30 1.33
C VAL A 127 -15.00 7.18 2.36
N VAL A 128 -13.97 6.34 2.33
CA VAL A 128 -13.92 5.10 3.11
C VAL A 128 -13.64 5.35 4.59
N LEU A 129 -12.74 6.30 4.93
CA LEU A 129 -12.40 6.56 6.34
C LEU A 129 -13.61 6.96 7.21
N PRO A 130 -14.52 7.86 6.78
CA PRO A 130 -15.72 8.17 7.56
C PRO A 130 -16.62 6.95 7.78
N MET A 131 -16.78 6.07 6.77
CA MET A 131 -17.58 4.85 6.90
C MET A 131 -16.97 3.88 7.92
N VAL A 132 -15.66 3.71 7.89
CA VAL A 132 -14.90 2.84 8.80
C VAL A 132 -14.97 3.35 10.23
N GLN A 133 -14.86 4.68 10.43
CA GLN A 133 -15.00 5.32 11.73
C GLN A 133 -16.43 5.15 12.30
N THR A 134 -17.44 5.32 11.45
CA THR A 134 -18.86 5.11 11.85
C THR A 134 -19.11 3.67 12.25
N ALA A 135 -18.48 2.70 11.60
CA ALA A 135 -18.54 1.28 11.95
C ALA A 135 -17.73 0.91 13.21
N GLY A 136 -17.00 1.87 13.81
CA GLY A 136 -16.20 1.63 15.02
C GLY A 136 -14.97 0.77 14.79
N ILE A 137 -14.42 0.75 13.56
CA ILE A 137 -13.20 0.01 13.24
C ILE A 137 -11.98 0.88 13.56
N ASP A 138 -10.96 0.31 14.22
CA ASP A 138 -9.70 0.98 14.49
C ASP A 138 -8.97 1.37 13.20
N LEU A 139 -8.52 2.63 13.09
CA LEU A 139 -7.93 3.17 11.87
C LEU A 139 -6.54 2.59 11.56
N ILE A 140 -5.76 2.25 12.58
CA ILE A 140 -4.44 1.64 12.39
C ILE A 140 -4.62 0.22 11.86
N TRP A 141 -5.52 -0.53 12.48
CA TRP A 141 -5.89 -1.86 12.00
C TRP A 141 -6.43 -1.82 10.56
N PHE A 142 -7.31 -0.86 10.29
CA PHE A 142 -7.86 -0.67 8.94
C PHE A 142 -6.79 -0.29 7.92
N GLY A 143 -5.79 0.48 8.31
CA GLY A 143 -4.63 0.79 7.46
C GLY A 143 -3.90 -0.49 7.00
N ILE A 144 -3.59 -1.40 7.92
CA ILE A 144 -2.95 -2.68 7.58
C ILE A 144 -3.85 -3.56 6.72
N PHE A 145 -5.15 -3.64 7.07
CA PHE A 145 -6.15 -4.34 6.24
C PHE A 145 -6.14 -3.80 4.80
N THR A 146 -6.20 -2.48 4.63
CA THR A 146 -6.23 -1.83 3.33
C THR A 146 -4.98 -2.14 2.51
N VAL A 147 -3.79 -2.10 3.11
CA VAL A 147 -2.53 -2.45 2.42
C VAL A 147 -2.60 -3.87 1.86
N ILE A 148 -3.01 -4.86 2.67
CA ILE A 148 -3.08 -6.25 2.23
C ILE A 148 -4.11 -6.42 1.10
N VAL A 149 -5.29 -5.79 1.22
CA VAL A 149 -6.34 -5.87 0.20
C VAL A 149 -5.90 -5.20 -1.09
N VAL A 150 -5.23 -4.05 -1.01
CA VAL A 150 -4.70 -3.32 -2.17
C VAL A 150 -3.64 -4.14 -2.89
N GLU A 151 -2.69 -4.74 -2.17
CA GLU A 151 -1.67 -5.62 -2.77
C GLU A 151 -2.31 -6.85 -3.42
N MET A 152 -3.30 -7.45 -2.77
CA MET A 152 -4.07 -8.56 -3.34
C MET A 152 -4.79 -8.13 -4.63
N ALA A 153 -5.37 -6.93 -4.66
CA ALA A 153 -6.05 -6.39 -5.83
C ALA A 153 -5.09 -6.19 -7.02
N GLN A 154 -3.85 -5.77 -6.76
CA GLN A 154 -2.86 -5.55 -7.81
C GLN A 154 -2.30 -6.83 -8.47
N ILE A 155 -2.53 -7.99 -7.88
CA ILE A 155 -2.20 -9.30 -8.50
C ILE A 155 -3.45 -10.01 -9.03
N THR A 156 -4.61 -9.31 -9.07
CA THR A 156 -5.89 -9.88 -9.51
C THR A 156 -6.15 -9.54 -10.99
N PRO A 157 -6.49 -10.54 -11.84
CA PRO A 157 -6.91 -10.28 -13.22
C PRO A 157 -8.21 -9.47 -13.27
N PRO A 158 -8.51 -8.72 -14.37
CA PRO A 158 -7.90 -8.83 -15.71
C PRO A 158 -6.64 -7.99 -15.92
N VAL A 159 -6.43 -6.93 -15.12
CA VAL A 159 -5.31 -6.02 -15.38
C VAL A 159 -4.20 -6.25 -14.33
N GLY A 160 -4.45 -6.06 -13.05
CA GLY A 160 -3.49 -6.24 -11.97
C GLY A 160 -2.12 -5.58 -12.23
N PHE A 161 -1.90 -4.37 -11.74
CA PHE A 161 -0.70 -3.58 -12.08
C PHE A 161 0.61 -4.36 -11.89
N ASN A 162 0.76 -5.11 -10.80
CA ASN A 162 1.95 -5.91 -10.53
C ASN A 162 2.13 -7.09 -11.53
N LEU A 163 1.04 -7.62 -12.09
CA LEU A 163 1.13 -8.65 -13.12
C LEU A 163 1.77 -8.14 -14.41
N PHE A 164 1.47 -6.89 -14.80
CA PHE A 164 2.09 -6.27 -15.98
C PHE A 164 3.57 -5.97 -15.76
N VAL A 165 3.94 -5.52 -14.56
CA VAL A 165 5.36 -5.32 -14.21
C VAL A 165 6.11 -6.64 -14.34
N LEU A 166 5.58 -7.72 -13.75
CA LEU A 166 6.17 -9.05 -13.85
C LEU A 166 6.20 -9.59 -15.29
N GLN A 167 5.16 -9.33 -16.07
CA GLN A 167 5.14 -9.66 -17.50
C GLN A 167 6.26 -8.93 -18.24
N GLY A 168 6.40 -7.62 -18.04
CA GLY A 168 7.45 -6.82 -18.67
C GLY A 168 8.85 -7.28 -18.31
N MET A 169 9.08 -7.67 -17.05
CA MET A 169 10.39 -8.16 -16.58
C MET A 169 10.73 -9.57 -17.06
N THR A 170 9.73 -10.46 -17.16
CA THR A 170 9.95 -11.88 -17.48
C THR A 170 9.75 -12.22 -18.95
N GLY A 171 9.09 -11.37 -19.73
CA GLY A 171 8.68 -11.63 -21.11
C GLY A 171 7.65 -12.76 -21.25
N ARG A 172 7.06 -13.23 -20.16
CA ARG A 172 6.09 -14.34 -20.16
C ARG A 172 4.70 -13.83 -20.46
N ASP A 173 3.86 -14.73 -20.97
CA ASP A 173 2.43 -14.48 -21.17
C ASP A 173 1.74 -14.15 -19.85
N ILE A 174 0.82 -13.15 -19.88
CA ILE A 174 0.12 -12.64 -18.69
C ILE A 174 -0.67 -13.75 -17.95
N LEU A 175 -1.25 -14.69 -18.68
CA LEU A 175 -2.01 -15.79 -18.07
C LEU A 175 -1.12 -16.76 -17.29
N LYS A 176 0.14 -16.95 -17.74
CA LYS A 176 1.12 -17.75 -17.00
C LYS A 176 1.57 -17.04 -15.73
N VAL A 177 1.79 -15.73 -15.81
CA VAL A 177 2.14 -14.90 -14.66
C VAL A 177 1.00 -14.90 -13.64
N THR A 178 -0.24 -14.71 -14.09
CA THR A 178 -1.44 -14.75 -13.27
C THR A 178 -1.60 -16.09 -12.54
N LYS A 179 -1.45 -17.22 -13.27
CA LYS A 179 -1.51 -18.55 -12.65
C LYS A 179 -0.44 -18.76 -11.56
N ALA A 180 0.76 -18.21 -11.79
CA ALA A 180 1.83 -18.27 -10.80
C ALA A 180 1.56 -17.36 -9.58
N ALA A 181 0.77 -16.30 -9.75
CA ALA A 181 0.38 -15.38 -8.68
C ALA A 181 -0.80 -15.90 -7.82
N LEU A 182 -1.64 -16.82 -8.33
CA LEU A 182 -2.80 -17.33 -7.61
C LEU A 182 -2.51 -17.85 -6.20
N PRO A 183 -1.45 -18.62 -5.92
CA PRO A 183 -1.15 -19.05 -4.56
C PRO A 183 -0.94 -17.88 -3.60
N PHE A 184 -0.30 -16.80 -4.06
CA PHE A 184 -0.08 -15.59 -3.26
C PHE A 184 -1.38 -14.84 -3.01
N PHE A 185 -2.30 -14.79 -3.97
CA PHE A 185 -3.64 -14.25 -3.77
C PHE A 185 -4.36 -14.97 -2.62
N PHE A 186 -4.35 -16.29 -2.60
CA PHE A 186 -4.99 -17.07 -1.53
C PHE A 186 -4.28 -16.91 -0.19
N LEU A 187 -2.95 -16.76 -0.18
CA LEU A 187 -2.21 -16.46 1.05
C LEU A 187 -2.57 -15.07 1.61
N MET A 188 -2.72 -14.06 0.76
CA MET A 188 -3.17 -12.73 1.18
C MET A 188 -4.62 -12.76 1.68
N LEU A 189 -5.51 -13.49 1.00
CA LEU A 189 -6.88 -13.69 1.48
C LEU A 189 -6.90 -14.37 2.84
N LEU A 190 -6.09 -15.40 3.04
CA LEU A 190 -5.92 -16.06 4.35
C LEU A 190 -5.40 -15.07 5.41
N SER A 191 -4.44 -14.21 5.05
CA SER A 191 -3.92 -13.18 5.95
C SER A 191 -5.01 -12.20 6.38
N ILE A 192 -5.89 -11.80 5.46
CA ILE A 192 -7.05 -10.94 5.77
C ILE A 192 -7.96 -11.65 6.78
N VAL A 193 -8.29 -12.92 6.53
CA VAL A 193 -9.12 -13.70 7.45
C VAL A 193 -8.48 -13.78 8.84
N ILE A 194 -7.16 -14.03 8.90
CA ILE A 194 -6.43 -14.13 10.17
C ILE A 194 -6.49 -12.81 10.94
N ILE A 195 -6.22 -11.66 10.31
CA ILE A 195 -6.24 -10.37 11.01
C ILE A 195 -7.65 -9.92 11.40
N VAL A 196 -8.67 -10.38 10.69
CA VAL A 196 -10.09 -10.14 11.06
C VAL A 196 -10.47 -10.95 12.29
N ILE A 197 -10.05 -12.22 12.37
CA ILE A 197 -10.33 -13.08 13.52
C ILE A 197 -9.47 -12.71 14.73
N PHE A 198 -8.21 -12.33 14.50
CA PHE A 198 -7.22 -11.99 15.52
C PHE A 198 -6.67 -10.57 15.33
N PRO A 199 -7.47 -9.51 15.55
CA PRO A 199 -7.04 -8.12 15.32
C PRO A 199 -5.83 -7.72 16.16
N GLN A 200 -5.58 -8.40 17.26
CA GLN A 200 -4.44 -8.18 18.14
C GLN A 200 -3.09 -8.42 17.45
N ILE A 201 -3.02 -9.25 16.41
CA ILE A 201 -1.79 -9.45 15.63
C ILE A 201 -1.30 -8.14 15.03
N VAL A 202 -2.23 -7.28 14.62
CA VAL A 202 -1.93 -5.97 14.03
C VAL A 202 -1.69 -4.91 15.11
N THR A 203 -2.52 -4.87 16.15
CA THR A 203 -2.50 -3.79 17.14
C THR A 203 -1.45 -3.97 18.24
N ALA A 204 -1.08 -5.20 18.60
CA ALA A 204 -0.11 -5.46 19.66
C ALA A 204 1.30 -4.90 19.35
N PRO A 205 1.90 -5.06 18.16
CA PRO A 205 3.19 -4.48 17.83
C PRO A 205 3.17 -2.95 17.92
N VAL A 206 2.09 -2.32 17.47
CA VAL A 206 1.94 -0.86 17.50
C VAL A 206 1.86 -0.34 18.92
N ASN A 207 1.06 -1.00 19.77
CA ASN A 207 0.94 -0.63 21.18
C ASN A 207 2.27 -0.78 21.93
N TYR A 208 3.10 -1.76 21.55
CA TYR A 208 4.43 -1.94 22.14
C TYR A 208 5.43 -0.86 21.70
N MET A 209 5.28 -0.31 20.49
CA MET A 209 6.17 0.76 19.97
C MET A 209 5.82 2.16 20.50
N ILE A 210 4.61 2.37 21.00
CA ILE A 210 4.13 3.67 21.50
C ILE A 210 4.41 3.83 23.02
N GLN A 211 4.75 2.74 23.71
CA GLN A 211 5.20 2.75 25.11
C GLN A 211 6.69 3.05 25.23
#